data_2cd181762e912c29e6063f76607db453
#
_entry.id   2cd181762e912c29e6063f76607db453
#
_cell.length_a   1.000
_cell.length_b   1.000
_cell.length_c   1.000
_cell.angle_alpha   90.00
_cell.angle_beta   90.00
_cell.angle_gamma   90.00
#
_symmetry.space_group_name_H-M   'P 1'
#
loop_
_entity.id
_entity.type
_entity.pdbx_description
1 polymer ?
#
loop_
_entity_poly.entity_id
_entity_poly.type
_entity_poly.pdbx_seq_one_letter_code
_entity_poly.pdbx_strand_id
1 'polypeptide(L)'
;MGWNDWIRTVEVEPSLYAADFSQLGEQIEVLLRAGVRIFHFDVGDGHFIEPVTIGPIVLQWISPIIHEAGAFVDCHLMTETPEKHFAAIKRAGGDSVTVHYEACPDLRSVVLDARALDLQIGLAFKPETSPAYAAHAAISAAVDMVLVMSIEPGYSGQEFMPEAYDRIRTVRSVLPPEVHVQVDGGIGPENIRAVRDAGASLFVAGSSIFGREDLPRAYRRLVQELA
;
A
#
# COMPACT_ATOMS: atom_id res chain seq x y z
N MET A 1 -7.12 15.95 -5.68
CA MET A 1 -5.99 15.13 -6.18
C MET A 1 -6.27 13.68 -5.83
N GLY A 2 -5.89 12.74 -6.65
CA GLY A 2 -6.10 11.32 -6.42
C GLY A 2 -4.93 10.51 -6.98
N TRP A 3 -5.03 9.19 -6.95
CA TRP A 3 -3.97 8.28 -7.38
C TRP A 3 -3.34 8.65 -8.73
N ASN A 4 -4.15 9.04 -9.73
CA ASN A 4 -3.65 9.45 -11.04
C ASN A 4 -2.78 10.72 -11.03
N ASP A 5 -2.90 11.55 -9.99
CA ASP A 5 -2.06 12.74 -9.82
C ASP A 5 -0.78 12.41 -9.03
N TRP A 6 -0.81 11.37 -8.19
CA TRP A 6 0.31 10.96 -7.34
C TRP A 6 1.35 10.12 -8.08
N ILE A 7 0.89 9.30 -9.02
CA ILE A 7 1.71 8.32 -9.74
C ILE A 7 2.24 8.95 -11.03
N ARG A 8 3.53 8.75 -11.33
CA ARG A 8 4.13 9.11 -12.63
C ARG A 8 3.75 8.10 -13.70
N THR A 9 4.28 6.89 -13.59
CA THR A 9 3.96 5.72 -14.43
C THR A 9 3.93 4.48 -13.56
N VAL A 10 4.93 4.36 -12.70
CA VAL A 10 5.07 3.35 -11.66
C VAL A 10 5.66 4.02 -10.42
N GLU A 11 5.31 3.55 -9.22
CA GLU A 11 5.88 4.05 -7.97
C GLU A 11 6.30 2.91 -7.05
N VAL A 12 7.45 3.11 -6.39
CA VAL A 12 7.91 2.27 -5.28
C VAL A 12 7.52 2.97 -3.99
N GLU A 13 6.78 2.27 -3.14
CA GLU A 13 6.22 2.78 -1.90
C GLU A 13 6.92 2.13 -0.69
N PRO A 14 7.82 2.86 0.00
CA PRO A 14 8.43 2.34 1.21
C PRO A 14 7.39 2.05 2.29
N SER A 15 7.29 0.78 2.76
CA SER A 15 6.43 0.41 3.89
C SER A 15 7.08 0.83 5.19
N LEU A 16 6.49 1.81 5.86
CA LEU A 16 6.99 2.39 7.10
C LEU A 16 6.98 1.42 8.28
N TYR A 17 6.23 0.34 8.20
CA TYR A 17 6.24 -0.71 9.21
C TYR A 17 7.59 -1.43 9.32
N ALA A 18 8.40 -1.42 8.26
CA ALA A 18 9.74 -2.00 8.25
C ALA A 18 10.85 -1.04 8.69
N ALA A 19 10.51 0.22 8.99
CA ALA A 19 11.47 1.26 9.36
C ALA A 19 11.98 1.10 10.82
N ASP A 20 13.09 1.74 11.13
CA ASP A 20 13.52 1.95 12.52
C ASP A 20 12.69 3.08 13.13
N PHE A 21 11.73 2.76 14.00
CA PHE A 21 10.84 3.74 14.61
C PHE A 21 11.55 4.75 15.51
N SER A 22 12.76 4.45 15.99
CA SER A 22 13.58 5.42 16.73
C SER A 22 14.13 6.53 15.85
N GLN A 23 14.17 6.33 14.52
CA GLN A 23 14.70 7.24 13.50
C GLN A 23 13.70 7.51 12.36
N LEU A 24 12.41 7.22 12.58
CA LEU A 24 11.39 7.19 11.53
C LEU A 24 11.35 8.50 10.72
N GLY A 25 11.36 9.66 11.37
CA GLY A 25 11.34 10.97 10.70
C GLY A 25 12.57 11.19 9.82
N GLU A 26 13.76 10.86 10.31
CA GLU A 26 15.01 11.00 9.55
C GLU A 26 15.05 10.08 8.33
N GLN A 27 14.57 8.83 8.49
CA GLN A 27 14.48 7.87 7.39
C GLN A 27 13.49 8.32 6.31
N ILE A 28 12.34 8.89 6.69
CA ILE A 28 11.38 9.50 5.77
C ILE A 28 12.02 10.65 4.99
N GLU A 29 12.68 11.60 5.66
CA GLU A 29 13.34 12.74 4.99
C GLU A 29 14.42 12.28 4.00
N VAL A 30 15.20 11.26 4.36
CA VAL A 30 16.25 10.71 3.49
C VAL A 30 15.63 10.08 2.23
N LEU A 31 14.51 9.37 2.36
CA LEU A 31 13.78 8.77 1.24
C LEU A 31 13.06 9.82 0.38
N LEU A 32 12.49 10.87 0.97
CA LEU A 32 11.92 12.02 0.24
C LEU A 32 12.98 12.68 -0.64
N ARG A 33 14.19 12.93 -0.11
CA ARG A 33 15.32 13.44 -0.90
C ARG A 33 15.78 12.47 -2.00
N ALA A 34 15.52 11.18 -1.86
CA ALA A 34 15.78 10.18 -2.90
C ALA A 34 14.71 10.13 -4.00
N GLY A 35 13.57 10.84 -3.81
CA GLY A 35 12.49 10.98 -4.79
C GLY A 35 11.26 10.12 -4.51
N VAL A 36 11.09 9.59 -3.30
CA VAL A 36 9.85 8.91 -2.88
C VAL A 36 8.69 9.90 -2.91
N ARG A 37 7.54 9.47 -3.42
CA ARG A 37 6.32 10.25 -3.54
C ARG A 37 5.16 9.71 -2.72
N ILE A 38 5.14 8.42 -2.45
CA ILE A 38 4.10 7.76 -1.68
C ILE A 38 4.78 6.86 -0.65
N PHE A 39 4.33 6.94 0.58
CA PHE A 39 4.71 6.02 1.65
C PHE A 39 3.54 5.11 2.00
N HIS A 40 3.83 3.85 2.23
CA HIS A 40 2.85 2.87 2.66
C HIS A 40 2.86 2.74 4.19
N PHE A 41 1.67 2.82 4.81
CA PHE A 41 1.49 2.87 6.26
C PHE A 41 0.56 1.75 6.72
N ASP A 42 1.13 0.69 7.30
CA ASP A 42 0.43 -0.55 7.66
C ASP A 42 -0.20 -0.47 9.05
N VAL A 43 -1.53 -0.50 9.12
CA VAL A 43 -2.31 -0.50 10.37
C VAL A 43 -2.91 -1.88 10.62
N GLY A 44 -2.50 -2.52 11.70
CA GLY A 44 -3.00 -3.82 12.15
C GLY A 44 -3.61 -3.74 13.55
N ASP A 45 -4.75 -4.41 13.75
CA ASP A 45 -5.55 -4.33 14.98
C ASP A 45 -5.35 -5.49 15.98
N GLY A 46 -4.52 -6.47 15.63
CA GLY A 46 -4.33 -7.67 16.46
C GLY A 46 -5.52 -8.66 16.41
N HIS A 47 -6.48 -8.44 15.49
CA HIS A 47 -7.65 -9.29 15.27
C HIS A 47 -7.71 -9.80 13.85
N PHE A 48 -7.73 -8.92 12.86
CA PHE A 48 -7.67 -9.29 11.45
C PHE A 48 -6.33 -9.93 11.07
N ILE A 49 -5.24 -9.43 11.68
CA ILE A 49 -3.89 -10.00 11.67
C ILE A 49 -3.41 -10.16 13.11
N GLU A 50 -2.45 -11.07 13.35
CA GLU A 50 -1.92 -11.33 14.68
C GLU A 50 -1.22 -10.10 15.33
N PRO A 51 -0.33 -9.35 14.62
CA PRO A 51 0.35 -8.22 15.24
C PRO A 51 -0.54 -6.98 15.38
N VAL A 52 -0.35 -6.24 16.47
CA VAL A 52 -0.74 -4.84 16.56
C VAL A 52 0.42 -4.02 16.02
N THR A 53 0.19 -3.27 14.95
CA THR A 53 1.25 -2.52 14.27
C THR A 53 1.31 -1.06 14.74
N ILE A 54 1.35 -0.12 13.81
CA ILE A 54 1.34 1.32 14.05
C ILE A 54 -0.04 1.89 13.73
N GLY A 55 -0.36 3.06 14.25
CA GLY A 55 -1.68 3.64 14.07
C GLY A 55 -1.66 5.17 13.92
N PRO A 56 -2.83 5.82 13.90
CA PRO A 56 -2.96 7.26 13.65
C PRO A 56 -2.09 8.16 14.54
N ILE A 57 -1.75 7.70 15.76
CA ILE A 57 -0.87 8.44 16.68
C ILE A 57 0.56 8.61 16.12
N VAL A 58 1.06 7.62 15.36
CA VAL A 58 2.36 7.73 14.67
C VAL A 58 2.20 8.57 13.41
N LEU A 59 1.15 8.30 12.63
CA LEU A 59 0.87 8.99 11.38
C LEU A 59 0.82 10.52 11.53
N GLN A 60 0.16 11.04 12.58
CA GLN A 60 0.04 12.48 12.81
C GLN A 60 1.38 13.21 12.99
N TRP A 61 2.44 12.49 13.41
CA TRP A 61 3.77 13.07 13.58
C TRP A 61 4.62 13.03 12.31
N ILE A 62 4.36 12.10 11.42
CA ILE A 62 5.15 11.92 10.20
C ILE A 62 4.48 12.53 8.96
N SER A 63 3.16 12.61 8.90
CA SER A 63 2.43 13.15 7.74
C SER A 63 2.81 14.60 7.42
N PRO A 64 3.07 15.51 8.38
CA PRO A 64 3.53 16.87 8.05
C PRO A 64 4.85 16.88 7.28
N ILE A 65 5.81 16.00 7.65
CA ILE A 65 7.11 15.89 6.97
C ILE A 65 6.90 15.42 5.52
N ILE A 66 6.02 14.46 5.32
CA ILE A 66 5.71 13.88 4.01
C ILE A 66 5.00 14.92 3.13
N HIS A 67 3.96 15.57 3.65
CA HIS A 67 3.16 16.54 2.92
C HIS A 67 3.93 17.83 2.57
N GLU A 68 4.83 18.30 3.44
CA GLU A 68 5.68 19.46 3.15
C GLU A 68 6.57 19.22 1.92
N ALA A 69 6.96 17.98 1.68
CA ALA A 69 7.70 17.59 0.48
C ALA A 69 6.80 17.32 -0.75
N GLY A 70 5.47 17.46 -0.64
CA GLY A 70 4.51 17.18 -1.69
C GLY A 70 4.32 15.69 -1.99
N ALA A 71 4.61 14.84 -1.01
CA ALA A 71 4.40 13.39 -1.05
C ALA A 71 3.12 12.98 -0.29
N PHE A 72 2.71 11.72 -0.38
CA PHE A 72 1.43 11.19 0.08
C PHE A 72 1.60 9.96 0.97
N VAL A 73 0.54 9.63 1.73
CA VAL A 73 0.49 8.44 2.59
C VAL A 73 -0.70 7.57 2.20
N ASP A 74 -0.40 6.35 1.76
CA ASP A 74 -1.36 5.26 1.59
C ASP A 74 -1.45 4.43 2.87
N CYS A 75 -2.64 4.38 3.49
CA CYS A 75 -2.87 3.68 4.75
C CYS A 75 -3.54 2.32 4.49
N HIS A 76 -2.78 1.24 4.64
CA HIS A 76 -3.27 -0.13 4.51
C HIS A 76 -3.86 -0.61 5.84
N LEU A 77 -5.17 -0.86 5.86
CA LEU A 77 -5.92 -1.23 7.06
C LEU A 77 -6.17 -2.73 7.12
N MET A 78 -5.34 -3.43 7.83
CA MET A 78 -5.49 -4.84 8.19
C MET A 78 -6.29 -4.95 9.49
N THR A 79 -7.58 -4.57 9.44
CA THR A 79 -8.48 -4.45 10.59
C THR A 79 -9.84 -5.07 10.29
N GLU A 80 -10.54 -5.61 11.32
CA GLU A 80 -11.86 -6.23 11.16
C GLU A 80 -12.98 -5.23 10.81
N THR A 81 -12.83 -3.96 11.20
CA THR A 81 -13.83 -2.91 10.97
C THR A 81 -13.14 -1.63 10.50
N PRO A 82 -12.64 -1.61 9.24
CA PRO A 82 -11.76 -0.55 8.75
C PRO A 82 -12.41 0.84 8.76
N GLU A 83 -13.70 0.97 8.51
CA GLU A 83 -14.45 2.24 8.48
C GLU A 83 -14.37 3.00 9.81
N LYS A 84 -14.21 2.31 10.93
CA LYS A 84 -14.05 2.96 12.26
C LYS A 84 -12.77 3.78 12.37
N HIS A 85 -11.77 3.50 11.53
CA HIS A 85 -10.47 4.16 11.56
C HIS A 85 -10.36 5.36 10.61
N PHE A 86 -11.23 5.48 9.61
CA PHE A 86 -11.13 6.48 8.54
C PHE A 86 -11.02 7.91 9.05
N ALA A 87 -11.90 8.32 9.98
CA ALA A 87 -11.88 9.66 10.54
C ALA A 87 -10.59 9.95 11.33
N ALA A 88 -10.01 8.96 12.01
CA ALA A 88 -8.75 9.11 12.72
C ALA A 88 -7.56 9.17 11.75
N ILE A 89 -7.55 8.34 10.72
CA ILE A 89 -6.54 8.35 9.64
C ILE A 89 -6.56 9.70 8.92
N LYS A 90 -7.76 10.19 8.51
CA LYS A 90 -7.88 11.50 7.84
C LYS A 90 -7.34 12.64 8.69
N ARG A 91 -7.73 12.71 9.97
CA ARG A 91 -7.21 13.73 10.89
C ARG A 91 -5.70 13.64 11.11
N ALA A 92 -5.14 12.45 11.03
CA ALA A 92 -3.71 12.21 11.18
C ALA A 92 -2.91 12.48 9.88
N GLY A 93 -3.59 12.80 8.76
CA GLY A 93 -2.96 13.14 7.49
C GLY A 93 -2.80 11.95 6.53
N GLY A 94 -3.62 10.90 6.64
CA GLY A 94 -3.73 9.88 5.58
C GLY A 94 -4.43 10.44 4.34
N ASP A 95 -3.94 10.08 3.16
CA ASP A 95 -4.47 10.54 1.87
C ASP A 95 -5.37 9.47 1.23
N SER A 96 -5.05 8.20 1.46
CA SER A 96 -5.86 7.05 1.08
C SER A 96 -6.01 6.05 2.20
N VAL A 97 -7.00 5.18 2.06
CA VAL A 97 -7.18 3.98 2.87
C VAL A 97 -7.34 2.77 1.94
N THR A 98 -6.62 1.70 2.23
CA THR A 98 -6.75 0.43 1.54
C THR A 98 -7.29 -0.61 2.51
N VAL A 99 -8.49 -1.14 2.21
CA VAL A 99 -9.23 -2.04 3.10
C VAL A 99 -9.25 -3.46 2.53
N HIS A 100 -9.31 -4.47 3.39
CA HIS A 100 -9.39 -5.85 2.94
C HIS A 100 -10.81 -6.27 2.54
N TYR A 101 -10.92 -6.97 1.41
CA TYR A 101 -12.17 -7.56 0.91
C TYR A 101 -12.88 -8.39 1.97
N GLU A 102 -12.09 -9.17 2.72
CA GLU A 102 -12.57 -10.09 3.76
C GLU A 102 -13.15 -9.36 4.99
N ALA A 103 -12.80 -8.09 5.18
CA ALA A 103 -13.30 -7.25 6.28
C ALA A 103 -14.51 -6.39 5.88
N CYS A 104 -14.93 -6.42 4.59
CA CYS A 104 -15.93 -5.50 4.05
C CYS A 104 -17.15 -6.24 3.49
N PRO A 105 -18.10 -6.71 4.33
CA PRO A 105 -19.33 -7.37 3.86
C PRO A 105 -20.18 -6.47 2.94
N ASP A 106 -20.17 -5.17 3.18
CA ASP A 106 -20.76 -4.14 2.29
C ASP A 106 -19.67 -3.16 1.84
N LEU A 107 -18.89 -3.56 0.87
CA LEU A 107 -17.80 -2.74 0.32
C LEU A 107 -18.29 -1.39 -0.21
N ARG A 108 -19.51 -1.31 -0.77
CA ARG A 108 -20.04 -0.03 -1.29
C ARG A 108 -20.26 0.99 -0.18
N SER A 109 -20.78 0.57 0.96
CA SER A 109 -20.93 1.45 2.12
C SER A 109 -19.57 1.94 2.61
N VAL A 110 -18.59 1.04 2.73
CA VAL A 110 -17.22 1.39 3.15
C VAL A 110 -16.57 2.41 2.20
N VAL A 111 -16.76 2.26 0.89
CA VAL A 111 -16.27 3.22 -0.12
C VAL A 111 -16.93 4.59 0.04
N LEU A 112 -18.24 4.64 0.28
CA LEU A 112 -18.95 5.90 0.51
C LEU A 112 -18.46 6.61 1.78
N ASP A 113 -18.20 5.86 2.85
CA ASP A 113 -17.67 6.41 4.11
C ASP A 113 -16.26 7.02 3.92
N ALA A 114 -15.38 6.37 3.16
CA ALA A 114 -14.06 6.90 2.81
C ALA A 114 -14.18 8.19 1.97
N ARG A 115 -15.02 8.15 0.93
CA ARG A 115 -15.27 9.32 0.04
C ARG A 115 -15.85 10.52 0.79
N ALA A 116 -16.73 10.29 1.78
CA ALA A 116 -17.30 11.34 2.61
C ALA A 116 -16.24 12.10 3.44
N LEU A 117 -15.08 11.51 3.61
CA LEU A 117 -13.92 12.10 4.29
C LEU A 117 -12.82 12.58 3.32
N ASP A 118 -13.10 12.65 2.02
CA ASP A 118 -12.10 12.98 0.98
C ASP A 118 -10.85 12.06 1.04
N LEU A 119 -11.05 10.77 1.35
CA LEU A 119 -10.02 9.74 1.24
C LEU A 119 -10.13 9.03 -0.11
N GLN A 120 -8.98 8.76 -0.73
CA GLN A 120 -8.91 7.77 -1.80
C GLN A 120 -9.09 6.38 -1.19
N ILE A 121 -9.57 5.41 -1.96
CA ILE A 121 -9.91 4.08 -1.45
C ILE A 121 -9.35 2.96 -2.32
N GLY A 122 -8.55 2.08 -1.70
CA GLY A 122 -8.06 0.83 -2.29
C GLY A 122 -8.75 -0.39 -1.71
N LEU A 123 -8.72 -1.50 -2.46
CA LEU A 123 -9.19 -2.81 -2.03
C LEU A 123 -8.04 -3.81 -2.02
N ALA A 124 -7.66 -4.29 -0.85
CA ALA A 124 -6.74 -5.42 -0.67
C ALA A 124 -7.50 -6.74 -0.62
N PHE A 125 -6.83 -7.83 -0.88
CA PHE A 125 -7.35 -9.18 -0.64
C PHE A 125 -6.22 -10.16 -0.29
N LYS A 126 -6.54 -11.13 0.59
CA LYS A 126 -5.60 -12.16 1.05
C LYS A 126 -5.24 -13.16 -0.06
N PRO A 127 -4.10 -13.88 0.04
CA PRO A 127 -3.65 -14.84 -0.99
C PRO A 127 -4.67 -15.91 -1.35
N GLU A 128 -5.49 -16.37 -0.40
CA GLU A 128 -6.52 -17.39 -0.60
C GLU A 128 -7.81 -16.86 -1.27
N THR A 129 -8.01 -15.55 -1.29
CA THR A 129 -9.19 -14.94 -1.92
C THR A 129 -9.07 -14.94 -3.43
N SER A 130 -10.16 -15.27 -4.11
CA SER A 130 -10.20 -15.26 -5.58
C SER A 130 -9.90 -13.87 -6.15
N PRO A 131 -8.81 -13.71 -6.94
CA PRO A 131 -8.44 -12.42 -7.53
C PRO A 131 -9.51 -11.87 -8.48
N ALA A 132 -10.23 -12.74 -9.19
CA ALA A 132 -11.32 -12.33 -10.08
C ALA A 132 -12.51 -11.76 -9.29
N TYR A 133 -12.88 -12.37 -8.16
CA TYR A 133 -13.97 -11.86 -7.32
C TYR A 133 -13.60 -10.53 -6.69
N ALA A 134 -12.37 -10.39 -6.17
CA ALA A 134 -11.88 -9.12 -5.62
C ALA A 134 -11.88 -8.01 -6.69
N ALA A 135 -11.40 -8.29 -7.90
CA ALA A 135 -11.39 -7.33 -9.00
C ALA A 135 -12.81 -6.91 -9.44
N HIS A 136 -13.78 -7.84 -9.52
CA HIS A 136 -15.16 -7.49 -9.82
C HIS A 136 -15.81 -6.67 -8.71
N ALA A 137 -15.54 -6.98 -7.44
CA ALA A 137 -16.01 -6.19 -6.31
C ALA A 137 -15.44 -4.78 -6.34
N ALA A 138 -14.15 -4.63 -6.66
CA ALA A 138 -13.47 -3.35 -6.82
C ALA A 138 -14.15 -2.46 -7.87
N ILE A 139 -14.42 -3.00 -9.06
CA ILE A 139 -15.16 -2.30 -10.13
C ILE A 139 -16.56 -1.92 -9.67
N SER A 140 -17.29 -2.85 -9.07
CA SER A 140 -18.67 -2.64 -8.62
C SER A 140 -18.81 -1.56 -7.55
N ALA A 141 -17.79 -1.40 -6.70
CA ALA A 141 -17.74 -0.41 -5.64
C ALA A 141 -17.03 0.89 -6.06
N ALA A 142 -16.42 0.92 -7.25
CA ALA A 142 -15.66 2.05 -7.80
C ALA A 142 -14.47 2.47 -6.90
N VAL A 143 -13.63 1.51 -6.51
CA VAL A 143 -12.36 1.80 -5.83
C VAL A 143 -11.31 2.31 -6.82
N ASP A 144 -10.30 3.00 -6.31
CA ASP A 144 -9.25 3.65 -7.13
C ASP A 144 -8.09 2.70 -7.44
N MET A 145 -7.88 1.68 -6.58
CA MET A 145 -6.72 0.82 -6.62
C MET A 145 -7.06 -0.56 -6.04
N VAL A 146 -6.40 -1.61 -6.54
CA VAL A 146 -6.47 -2.97 -5.98
C VAL A 146 -5.09 -3.41 -5.53
N LEU A 147 -4.97 -3.76 -4.25
CA LEU A 147 -3.76 -4.30 -3.64
C LEU A 147 -3.80 -5.83 -3.65
N VAL A 148 -2.85 -6.43 -4.35
CA VAL A 148 -2.61 -7.88 -4.35
C VAL A 148 -1.59 -8.22 -3.27
N MET A 149 -2.01 -8.96 -2.25
CA MET A 149 -1.09 -9.50 -1.26
C MET A 149 -0.24 -10.62 -1.88
N SER A 150 1.08 -10.47 -1.80
CA SER A 150 2.06 -11.47 -2.25
C SER A 150 2.73 -12.24 -1.10
N ILE A 151 2.25 -12.00 0.12
CA ILE A 151 2.55 -12.72 1.38
C ILE A 151 1.28 -12.81 2.20
N GLU A 152 1.29 -13.60 3.28
CA GLU A 152 0.25 -13.48 4.31
C GLU A 152 0.37 -12.11 5.00
N PRO A 153 -0.75 -11.34 5.11
CA PRO A 153 -0.69 -10.04 5.77
C PRO A 153 -0.29 -10.16 7.25
N GLY A 154 0.50 -9.18 7.75
CA GLY A 154 0.87 -9.09 9.16
C GLY A 154 2.35 -8.80 9.41
N TYR A 155 3.27 -9.68 9.05
CA TYR A 155 4.70 -9.51 9.35
C TYR A 155 5.51 -9.13 8.11
N SER A 156 6.40 -8.14 8.26
CA SER A 156 7.38 -7.78 7.24
C SER A 156 8.49 -8.83 7.11
N GLY A 157 9.13 -8.91 5.93
CA GLY A 157 10.29 -9.77 5.69
C GLY A 157 9.98 -11.20 5.27
N GLN A 158 8.72 -11.53 4.98
CA GLN A 158 8.33 -12.80 4.39
C GLN A 158 8.80 -12.91 2.93
N GLU A 159 8.99 -14.14 2.45
CA GLU A 159 9.32 -14.42 1.06
C GLU A 159 8.11 -14.19 0.14
N PHE A 160 8.37 -13.63 -1.04
CA PHE A 160 7.37 -13.43 -2.08
C PHE A 160 6.77 -14.76 -2.55
N MET A 161 5.46 -14.87 -2.57
CA MET A 161 4.73 -16.04 -3.08
C MET A 161 4.68 -16.01 -4.62
N PRO A 162 5.29 -16.95 -5.36
CA PRO A 162 5.30 -16.93 -6.83
C PRO A 162 3.90 -16.94 -7.47
N GLU A 163 2.89 -17.50 -6.79
CA GLU A 163 1.50 -17.51 -7.24
C GLU A 163 0.91 -16.09 -7.36
N ALA A 164 1.54 -15.10 -6.74
CA ALA A 164 1.14 -13.70 -6.86
C ALA A 164 1.23 -13.19 -8.31
N TYR A 165 2.15 -13.69 -9.12
CA TYR A 165 2.21 -13.29 -10.53
C TYR A 165 0.92 -13.61 -11.29
N ASP A 166 0.32 -14.77 -11.07
CA ASP A 166 -0.94 -15.14 -11.71
C ASP A 166 -2.13 -14.38 -11.12
N ARG A 167 -2.10 -14.08 -9.81
CA ARG A 167 -3.09 -13.22 -9.17
C ARG A 167 -3.07 -11.81 -9.77
N ILE A 168 -1.88 -11.22 -9.95
CA ILE A 168 -1.69 -9.89 -10.55
C ILE A 168 -2.22 -9.86 -11.99
N ARG A 169 -1.85 -10.87 -12.83
CA ARG A 169 -2.33 -10.97 -14.22
C ARG A 169 -3.85 -11.07 -14.27
N THR A 170 -4.44 -11.88 -13.38
CA THR A 170 -5.90 -12.04 -13.29
C THR A 170 -6.56 -10.73 -12.94
N VAL A 171 -6.09 -10.03 -11.88
CA VAL A 171 -6.60 -8.73 -11.47
C VAL A 171 -6.49 -7.73 -12.63
N ARG A 172 -5.30 -7.59 -13.23
CA ARG A 172 -5.07 -6.63 -14.32
C ARG A 172 -5.94 -6.91 -15.54
N SER A 173 -6.23 -8.17 -15.85
CA SER A 173 -7.08 -8.55 -17.01
C SER A 173 -8.55 -8.17 -16.81
N VAL A 174 -9.01 -8.03 -15.57
CA VAL A 174 -10.40 -7.68 -15.21
C VAL A 174 -10.58 -6.19 -15.03
N LEU A 175 -9.61 -5.52 -14.39
CA LEU A 175 -9.72 -4.10 -14.04
C LEU A 175 -9.60 -3.18 -15.28
N PRO A 176 -10.35 -2.06 -15.32
CA PRO A 176 -10.14 -1.03 -16.30
C PRO A 176 -8.77 -0.33 -16.11
N PRO A 177 -8.20 0.31 -17.15
CA PRO A 177 -6.85 0.86 -17.11
C PRO A 177 -6.62 1.94 -16.04
N GLU A 178 -7.64 2.67 -15.68
CA GLU A 178 -7.61 3.74 -14.69
C GLU A 178 -7.53 3.25 -13.24
N VAL A 179 -7.82 1.98 -12.96
CA VAL A 179 -7.66 1.38 -11.64
C VAL A 179 -6.26 0.79 -11.52
N HIS A 180 -5.49 1.28 -10.56
CA HIS A 180 -4.13 0.84 -10.33
C HIS A 180 -4.06 -0.54 -9.69
N VAL A 181 -2.98 -1.26 -9.95
CA VAL A 181 -2.65 -2.53 -9.28
C VAL A 181 -1.42 -2.31 -8.42
N GLN A 182 -1.59 -2.44 -7.11
CA GLN A 182 -0.54 -2.39 -6.11
C GLN A 182 -0.20 -3.82 -5.67
N VAL A 183 1.04 -4.06 -5.30
CA VAL A 183 1.50 -5.36 -4.77
C VAL A 183 2.27 -5.12 -3.49
N ASP A 184 1.91 -5.85 -2.44
CA ASP A 184 2.57 -5.81 -1.14
C ASP A 184 3.02 -7.20 -0.70
N GLY A 185 4.29 -7.27 -0.28
CA GLY A 185 4.92 -8.45 0.30
C GLY A 185 6.11 -8.98 -0.49
N GLY A 186 7.28 -9.01 0.15
CA GLY A 186 8.49 -9.62 -0.40
C GLY A 186 9.01 -8.99 -1.70
N ILE A 187 8.67 -7.71 -1.97
CA ILE A 187 9.15 -7.00 -3.16
C ILE A 187 10.63 -6.62 -3.00
N GLY A 188 11.44 -7.04 -3.98
CA GLY A 188 12.87 -6.79 -4.03
C GLY A 188 13.39 -6.64 -5.47
N PRO A 189 14.69 -6.31 -5.63
CA PRO A 189 15.30 -6.14 -6.95
C PRO A 189 15.22 -7.37 -7.85
N GLU A 190 15.09 -8.56 -7.26
CA GLU A 190 15.03 -9.84 -7.94
C GLU A 190 13.67 -10.14 -8.59
N ASN A 191 12.58 -9.51 -8.13
CA ASN A 191 11.22 -9.83 -8.58
C ASN A 191 10.42 -8.61 -9.08
N ILE A 192 10.76 -7.38 -8.70
CA ILE A 192 9.96 -6.18 -8.98
C ILE A 192 9.68 -5.98 -10.49
N ARG A 193 10.62 -6.31 -11.38
CA ARG A 193 10.44 -6.25 -12.84
C ARG A 193 9.38 -7.25 -13.30
N ALA A 194 9.43 -8.50 -12.81
CA ALA A 194 8.45 -9.53 -13.16
C ALA A 194 7.06 -9.19 -12.59
N VAL A 195 6.98 -8.55 -11.42
CA VAL A 195 5.73 -8.03 -10.84
C VAL A 195 5.14 -6.93 -11.70
N ARG A 196 5.96 -5.97 -12.19
CA ARG A 196 5.53 -4.96 -13.17
C ARG A 196 5.02 -5.60 -14.47
N ASP A 197 5.78 -6.55 -15.01
CA ASP A 197 5.43 -7.23 -16.28
C ASP A 197 4.17 -8.09 -16.13
N ALA A 198 3.80 -8.50 -14.91
CA ALA A 198 2.52 -9.12 -14.60
C ALA A 198 1.35 -8.13 -14.59
N GLY A 199 1.60 -6.81 -14.51
CA GLY A 199 0.60 -5.75 -14.63
C GLY A 199 0.45 -4.81 -13.44
N ALA A 200 1.37 -4.87 -12.46
CA ALA A 200 1.39 -3.93 -11.34
C ALA A 200 2.01 -2.58 -11.74
N SER A 201 1.53 -1.50 -11.11
CA SER A 201 2.07 -0.14 -11.24
C SER A 201 2.58 0.44 -9.92
N LEU A 202 2.24 -0.17 -8.79
CA LEU A 202 2.59 0.26 -7.44
C LEU A 202 3.24 -0.89 -6.68
N PHE A 203 4.37 -0.62 -6.00
CA PHE A 203 5.20 -1.66 -5.41
C PHE A 203 5.55 -1.29 -3.97
N VAL A 204 4.93 -1.98 -3.01
CA VAL A 204 5.22 -1.79 -1.58
C VAL A 204 6.50 -2.53 -1.22
N ALA A 205 7.50 -1.80 -0.72
CA ALA A 205 8.81 -2.31 -0.40
C ALA A 205 9.19 -2.01 1.06
N GLY A 206 9.28 -3.04 1.88
CA GLY A 206 9.68 -2.95 3.29
C GLY A 206 11.17 -3.25 3.50
N SER A 207 11.49 -4.49 3.86
CA SER A 207 12.85 -4.94 4.22
C SER A 207 13.88 -4.79 3.10
N SER A 208 13.47 -4.77 1.84
CA SER A 208 14.35 -4.53 0.70
C SER A 208 14.92 -3.09 0.69
N ILE A 209 14.26 -2.15 1.37
CA ILE A 209 14.72 -0.78 1.60
C ILE A 209 15.26 -0.65 3.03
N PHE A 210 14.42 -0.81 4.06
CA PHE A 210 14.75 -0.52 5.45
C PHE A 210 15.74 -1.53 6.08
N GLY A 211 15.89 -2.72 5.52
CA GLY A 211 16.92 -3.68 5.90
C GLY A 211 18.32 -3.37 5.33
N ARG A 212 18.54 -2.19 4.75
CA ARG A 212 19.83 -1.78 4.14
C ARG A 212 20.41 -0.57 4.86
N GLU A 213 21.75 -0.47 4.90
CA GLU A 213 22.43 0.68 5.51
C GLU A 213 22.20 1.99 4.73
N ASP A 214 22.16 1.91 3.39
CA ASP A 214 21.95 3.06 2.48
C ASP A 214 20.54 2.99 1.89
N LEU A 215 19.54 3.59 2.58
CA LEU A 215 18.14 3.61 2.16
C LEU A 215 17.95 4.26 0.79
N PRO A 216 18.55 5.44 0.48
CA PRO A 216 18.47 6.05 -0.83
C PRO A 216 18.96 5.16 -1.97
N ARG A 217 20.06 4.46 -1.75
CA ARG A 217 20.62 3.55 -2.74
C ARG A 217 19.70 2.34 -2.94
N ALA A 218 19.17 1.79 -1.87
CA ALA A 218 18.23 0.67 -1.93
C ALA A 218 16.96 1.04 -2.71
N TYR A 219 16.35 2.19 -2.40
CA TYR A 219 15.19 2.71 -3.12
C TYR A 219 15.50 2.93 -4.61
N ARG A 220 16.57 3.67 -4.93
CA ARG A 220 16.94 3.93 -6.33
C ARG A 220 17.23 2.66 -7.12
N ARG A 221 17.76 1.61 -6.49
CA ARG A 221 17.96 0.31 -7.14
C ARG A 221 16.63 -0.30 -7.58
N LEU A 222 15.58 -0.28 -6.72
CA LEU A 222 14.25 -0.76 -7.10
C LEU A 222 13.67 0.03 -8.28
N VAL A 223 13.79 1.37 -8.23
CA VAL A 223 13.33 2.24 -9.33
C VAL A 223 14.08 1.96 -10.63
N GLN A 224 15.39 1.68 -10.57
CA GLN A 224 16.19 1.32 -11.75
C GLN A 224 15.77 -0.01 -12.38
N GLU A 225 15.34 -1.00 -11.57
CA GLU A 225 14.81 -2.27 -12.09
C GLU A 225 13.46 -2.10 -12.82
N LEU A 226 12.76 -0.99 -12.58
CA LEU A 226 11.49 -0.65 -13.25
C LEU A 226 11.66 0.19 -14.52
N ALA A 227 12.86 0.65 -14.82
CA ALA A 227 13.16 1.50 -15.99
C ALA A 227 13.10 0.74 -17.35
#